data_0db299e92e2d783d22f441ed32fe9849
#
_entry.id   0db299e92e2d783d22f441ed32fe9849
#
_cell.length_a   1.000
_cell.length_b   1.000
_cell.length_c   1.000
_cell.angle_alpha   90.00
_cell.angle_beta   90.00
_cell.angle_gamma   90.00
#
_symmetry.space_group_name_H-M   'P 1'
#
loop_
_entity.id
_entity.type
_entity.pdbx_description
1 polymer ?
#
loop_
_entity_poly.entity_id
_entity_poly.type
_entity_poly.pdbx_seq_one_letter_code
_entity_poly.pdbx_strand_id
1 'polypeptide(L)' 'MKPLKDKISITIDNDILEKLKYEAEKDDRSLSQYINLVLKQHIKNIEPEEK' A
#
# COMPACT_ATOMS: atom_id res chain seq x y z
N MET A 1 5.13 1.85 -21.30
CA MET A 1 5.00 0.81 -20.72
C MET A 1 4.57 0.83 -19.41
N LYS A 2 3.98 -0.04 -18.95
CA LYS A 2 3.52 -0.05 -17.76
C LYS A 2 4.33 -0.75 -16.86
N PRO A 3 4.45 -0.32 -15.69
CA PRO A 3 5.28 -0.99 -14.75
C PRO A 3 4.67 -2.32 -14.40
N LEU A 4 5.51 -3.26 -14.22
CA LEU A 4 5.09 -4.56 -13.78
C LEU A 4 5.00 -4.55 -12.28
N LYS A 5 4.10 -5.35 -11.75
CA LYS A 5 3.99 -5.47 -10.31
C LYS A 5 4.77 -6.67 -9.86
N ASP A 6 5.58 -6.47 -8.85
CA ASP A 6 6.38 -7.54 -8.29
C ASP A 6 5.69 -8.13 -7.08
N LYS A 7 5.88 -9.42 -6.89
CA LYS A 7 5.35 -10.05 -5.71
C LYS A 7 6.41 -10.07 -4.66
N ILE A 8 6.08 -9.65 -3.48
CA ILE A 8 7.02 -9.67 -2.37
C ILE A 8 6.33 -10.21 -1.15
N SER A 9 7.11 -10.62 -0.17
CA SER A 9 6.59 -11.10 1.09
C SER A 9 7.17 -10.24 2.19
N ILE A 10 6.33 -9.78 3.09
CA ILE A 10 6.80 -9.00 4.20
C ILE A 10 6.10 -9.46 5.47
N THR A 11 6.69 -9.10 6.60
CA THR A 11 6.11 -9.42 7.88
C THR A 11 5.52 -8.14 8.44
N ILE A 12 4.28 -8.19 8.88
CA ILE A 12 3.60 -7.02 9.41
C ILE A 12 3.05 -7.33 10.78
N ASP A 13 3.11 -6.36 11.67
CA ASP A 13 2.54 -6.52 12.99
C ASP A 13 1.07 -6.87 12.87
N ASN A 14 0.62 -7.77 13.71
CA ASN A 14 -0.73 -8.27 13.62
C ASN A 14 -1.80 -7.17 13.78
N ASP A 15 -1.61 -6.30 14.74
CA ASP A 15 -2.58 -5.23 14.96
C ASP A 15 -2.63 -4.26 13.79
N ILE A 16 -1.47 -4.01 13.18
CA ILE A 16 -1.43 -3.14 12.01
C ILE A 16 -2.14 -3.80 10.84
N LEU A 17 -1.92 -5.09 10.67
CA LEU A 17 -2.57 -5.81 9.59
C LEU A 17 -4.09 -5.76 9.74
N GLU A 18 -4.58 -5.91 10.95
CA GLU A 18 -6.01 -5.86 11.20
C GLU A 18 -6.60 -4.52 10.81
N LYS A 19 -5.91 -3.46 11.17
CA LYS A 19 -6.37 -2.13 10.85
C LYS A 19 -6.35 -1.88 9.36
N LEU A 20 -5.33 -2.38 8.69
CA LEU A 20 -5.25 -2.22 7.25
C LEU A 20 -6.38 -2.95 6.54
N LYS A 21 -6.72 -4.13 7.03
CA LYS A 21 -7.81 -4.89 6.45
C LYS A 21 -9.12 -4.11 6.58
N TYR A 22 -9.33 -3.54 7.73
CA TYR A 22 -10.53 -2.79 8.00
C TYR A 22 -10.64 -1.58 7.06
N GLU A 23 -9.54 -0.85 6.94
CA GLU A 23 -9.54 0.33 6.08
C GLU A 23 -9.70 -0.02 4.61
N ALA A 24 -9.10 -1.13 4.21
CA ALA A 24 -9.22 -1.56 2.83
C ALA A 24 -10.67 -1.90 2.51
N GLU A 25 -11.35 -2.54 3.43
CA GLU A 25 -12.75 -2.87 3.24
C GLU A 25 -13.61 -1.63 3.13
N LYS A 26 -13.33 -0.65 3.95
CA LYS A 26 -14.09 0.60 3.91
C LYS A 26 -13.95 1.26 2.55
N ASP A 27 -12.80 1.15 1.93
CA ASP A 27 -12.55 1.74 0.63
C ASP A 27 -12.92 0.84 -0.51
N ASP A 28 -13.46 -0.34 -0.19
CA ASP A 28 -13.84 -1.30 -1.21
C ASP A 28 -12.65 -1.69 -2.06
N ARG A 29 -11.50 -1.87 -1.45
CA ARG A 29 -10.30 -2.28 -2.13
C ARG A 29 -9.78 -3.57 -1.53
N SER A 30 -8.99 -4.31 -2.29
CA SER A 30 -8.34 -5.47 -1.72
C SER A 30 -7.22 -4.97 -0.81
N LEU A 31 -6.78 -5.83 0.09
CA LEU A 31 -5.71 -5.46 0.99
C LEU A 31 -4.44 -5.08 0.23
N SER A 32 -4.12 -5.84 -0.80
CA SER A 32 -2.95 -5.55 -1.62
C SER A 32 -3.03 -4.19 -2.27
N GLN A 33 -4.18 -3.85 -2.82
CA GLN A 33 -4.37 -2.57 -3.45
C GLN A 33 -4.25 -1.43 -2.45
N TYR A 34 -4.84 -1.64 -1.28
CA TYR A 34 -4.79 -0.62 -0.26
C TYR A 34 -3.36 -0.36 0.20
N ILE A 35 -2.62 -1.43 0.45
CA ILE A 35 -1.24 -1.29 0.89
C ILE A 35 -0.41 -0.60 -0.18
N ASN A 36 -0.61 -0.98 -1.43
CA ASN A 36 0.11 -0.35 -2.52
C ASN A 36 -0.16 1.14 -2.59
N LEU A 37 -1.41 1.52 -2.37
CA LEU A 37 -1.79 2.91 -2.38
C LEU A 37 -1.10 3.69 -1.25
N VAL A 38 -1.08 3.11 -0.07
CA VAL A 38 -0.43 3.75 1.07
C VAL A 38 1.05 3.95 0.80
N LEU A 39 1.69 2.94 0.22
CA LEU A 39 3.10 3.04 -0.07
C LEU A 39 3.38 4.09 -1.14
N LYS A 40 2.52 4.21 -2.11
CA LYS A 40 2.66 5.24 -3.11
C LYS A 40 2.60 6.62 -2.50
N GLN A 41 1.67 6.80 -1.58
CA GLN A 41 1.54 8.08 -0.90
C GLN A 41 2.79 8.40 -0.11
N HIS A 42 3.33 7.38 0.54
CA HIS A 42 4.54 7.57 1.33
C HIS A 42 5.71 8.00 0.45
N ILE A 43 5.86 7.34 -0.68
CA ILE A 43 6.95 7.66 -1.61
C ILE A 43 6.81 9.10 -2.10
N LYS A 44 5.60 9.52 -2.39
CA LYS A 44 5.39 10.88 -2.82
C LYS A 44 5.80 11.88 -1.78
N ASN A 45 5.60 11.54 -0.52
CA ASN A 45 5.96 12.44 0.57
C ASN A 45 7.46 12.61 0.72
N ILE A 46 8.20 11.56 0.43
CA ILE A 46 9.64 11.66 0.60
C ILE A 46 10.35 12.09 -0.68
N GLU A 47 9.66 12.02 -1.83
CA GLU A 47 10.24 12.48 -3.10
C GLU A 47 9.24 13.38 -3.76
N PRO A 48 9.03 14.52 -3.21
CA PRO A 48 7.99 15.38 -3.74
C PRO A 48 8.22 15.84 -5.14
N GLU A 49 9.36 15.82 -5.65
CA GLU A 49 9.55 16.23 -6.85
C GLU A 49 9.87 15.64 -7.76
N GLU A 50 10.04 15.22 -8.22
CA GLU A 50 10.19 14.82 -9.06
C GLU A 50 10.05 15.12 -9.96
N LYS A 51 10.19 15.21 -10.48
CA LYS A 51 10.07 15.45 -11.39
C LYS A 51 9.82 15.27 -11.80
#